data_9ea2e0569c18c9cb66bbb17e52c87c33
#
_entry.id   9ea2e0569c18c9cb66bbb17e52c87c33
#
_cell.length_a   1.000
_cell.length_b   1.000
_cell.length_c   1.000
_cell.angle_alpha   90.00
_cell.angle_beta   90.00
_cell.angle_gamma   90.00
#
_symmetry.space_group_name_H-M   'P 1'
#
loop_
_entity.id
_entity.type
_entity.pdbx_description
1 polymer ?
#
loop_
_entity_poly.entity_id
_entity_poly.type
_entity_poly.pdbx_seq_one_letter_code
_entity_poly.pdbx_strand_id
1 'polypeptide(L)'
;VVTLALLAQLGEPLLTSTLIVAGDDEPLTEAWEIRDRLDAQLELILDGGRCGVEPTSVIDLTGQLPVLVRAGLGSLAPFGLD
;
A
#
# COMPACT_ATOMS: atom_id res chain seq x y z
N VAL A 1 -7.38 -0.92 7.31
CA VAL A 1 -8.13 -1.93 8.08
C VAL A 1 -7.99 -3.31 7.44
N VAL A 2 -8.29 -3.44 6.15
CA VAL A 2 -8.21 -4.73 5.44
C VAL A 2 -6.79 -5.28 5.42
N THR A 3 -5.81 -4.44 5.10
CA THR A 3 -4.41 -4.85 5.03
C THR A 3 -3.89 -5.34 6.39
N LEU A 4 -4.23 -4.66 7.48
CA LEU A 4 -3.82 -5.08 8.81
C LEU A 4 -4.48 -6.40 9.22
N ALA A 5 -5.75 -6.60 8.88
CA ALA A 5 -6.44 -7.86 9.15
C ALA A 5 -5.84 -9.01 8.36
N LEU A 6 -5.51 -8.79 7.10
CA LEU A 6 -4.85 -9.79 6.26
C LEU A 6 -3.47 -10.15 6.82
N LEU A 7 -2.69 -9.15 7.20
CA LEU A 7 -1.36 -9.35 7.73
C LEU A 7 -1.39 -10.16 9.04
N ALA A 8 -2.37 -9.89 9.91
CA ALA A 8 -2.55 -10.63 11.15
C ALA A 8 -2.88 -12.10 10.90
N GLN A 9 -3.71 -12.39 9.89
CA GLN A 9 -4.04 -13.77 9.52
C GLN A 9 -2.86 -14.48 8.87
N LEU A 10 -2.09 -13.77 8.06
CA LEU A 10 -0.96 -14.34 7.34
C LEU A 10 0.19 -14.72 8.27
N GLY A 11 0.48 -13.89 9.28
CA GLY A 11 1.58 -14.13 10.23
C GLY A 11 2.98 -13.97 9.61
N GLU A 12 3.07 -13.41 8.42
CA GLU A 12 4.33 -13.23 7.67
C GLU A 12 4.36 -11.86 7.02
N PRO A 13 5.55 -11.35 6.66
CA PRO A 13 5.64 -10.11 5.89
C PRO A 13 4.91 -10.21 4.56
N LEU A 14 4.37 -9.09 4.11
CA LEU A 14 3.60 -8.99 2.88
C LEU A 14 4.31 -8.05 1.92
N LEU A 15 4.54 -8.51 0.69
CA LEU A 15 5.08 -7.67 -0.37
C LEU A 15 3.95 -6.88 -1.00
N THR A 16 4.05 -5.56 -1.00
CA THR A 16 2.99 -4.69 -1.52
C THR A 16 3.55 -3.63 -2.46
N SER A 17 2.68 -3.10 -3.30
CA SER A 17 2.96 -1.91 -4.08
C SER A 17 1.67 -1.13 -4.32
N THR A 18 1.81 0.14 -4.67
CA THR A 18 0.67 0.96 -5.08
C THR A 18 0.23 0.53 -6.47
N LEU A 19 -1.08 0.39 -6.68
CA LEU A 19 -1.63 0.00 -7.96
C LEU A 19 -1.84 1.22 -8.85
N ILE A 20 -0.91 1.46 -9.74
CA ILE A 20 -1.01 2.47 -10.80
C ILE A 20 -0.85 1.74 -12.12
N VAL A 21 -1.92 1.71 -12.93
CA VAL A 21 -1.87 1.04 -14.23
C VAL A 21 -1.00 1.85 -15.20
N ALA A 22 -0.24 1.15 -16.04
CA ALA A 22 0.62 1.81 -17.02
C ALA A 22 -0.17 2.80 -17.86
N GLY A 23 0.31 4.04 -17.93
CA GLY A 23 -0.35 5.14 -18.62
C GLY A 23 -1.25 5.99 -17.74
N ASP A 24 -1.54 5.58 -16.52
CA ASP A 24 -2.33 6.37 -15.58
C ASP A 24 -1.42 7.24 -14.72
N ASP A 25 -1.93 8.39 -14.27
CA ASP A 25 -1.21 9.31 -13.39
C ASP A 25 -1.50 9.04 -11.91
N GLU A 26 -2.62 8.39 -11.61
CA GLU A 26 -3.07 8.17 -10.24
C GLU A 26 -3.39 6.70 -10.00
N PRO A 27 -3.30 6.22 -8.73
CA PRO A 27 -3.68 4.86 -8.39
C PRO A 27 -5.20 4.65 -8.52
N LEU A 28 -5.57 3.40 -8.77
CA LEU A 28 -6.96 2.99 -8.71
C LEU A 28 -7.42 2.99 -7.25
N THR A 29 -8.62 3.50 -6.98
CA THR A 29 -9.12 3.71 -5.62
C THR A 29 -10.32 2.85 -5.26
N GLU A 30 -10.97 2.23 -6.22
CA GLU A 30 -12.17 1.43 -5.97
C GLU A 30 -12.06 0.03 -6.57
N ALA A 31 -12.55 -0.95 -5.84
CA ALA A 31 -12.45 -2.36 -6.24
C ALA A 31 -13.11 -2.64 -7.59
N TRP A 32 -14.23 -1.97 -7.89
CA TRP A 32 -14.93 -2.19 -9.16
C TRP A 32 -14.08 -1.76 -10.37
N GLU A 33 -13.29 -0.69 -10.22
CA GLU A 33 -12.38 -0.23 -11.27
C GLU A 33 -11.25 -1.25 -11.49
N ILE A 34 -10.73 -1.79 -10.40
CA ILE A 34 -9.65 -2.79 -10.45
C ILE A 34 -10.17 -4.06 -11.15
N ARG A 35 -11.35 -4.50 -10.76
CA ARG A 35 -11.98 -5.68 -11.37
C ARG A 35 -12.24 -5.48 -12.87
N ASP A 36 -12.74 -4.30 -13.24
CA ASP A 36 -13.05 -3.98 -14.63
C ASP A 36 -11.80 -4.00 -15.51
N ARG A 37 -10.67 -3.51 -15.00
CA ARG A 37 -9.44 -3.37 -15.79
C ARG A 37 -8.49 -4.56 -15.69
N LEU A 38 -8.50 -5.30 -14.58
CA LEU A 38 -7.45 -6.27 -14.28
C LEU A 38 -7.98 -7.65 -13.86
N ASP A 39 -9.27 -7.90 -13.94
CA ASP A 39 -9.90 -9.12 -13.41
C ASP A 39 -9.18 -10.41 -13.86
N ALA A 40 -8.83 -10.51 -15.14
CA ALA A 40 -8.17 -11.69 -15.70
C ALA A 40 -6.71 -11.85 -15.24
N GLN A 41 -6.14 -10.85 -14.59
CA GLN A 41 -4.74 -10.83 -14.16
C GLN A 41 -4.56 -10.99 -12.65
N LEU A 42 -5.67 -10.98 -11.90
CA LEU A 42 -5.66 -11.05 -10.44
C LEU A 42 -6.36 -12.30 -9.96
N GLU A 43 -5.80 -12.93 -8.95
CA GLU A 43 -6.41 -14.10 -8.32
C GLU A 43 -7.54 -13.72 -7.37
N LEU A 44 -7.40 -12.57 -6.70
CA LEU A 44 -8.35 -12.14 -5.68
C LEU A 44 -8.30 -10.63 -5.51
N ILE A 45 -9.46 -10.03 -5.28
CA ILE A 45 -9.61 -8.62 -4.93
C ILE A 45 -10.33 -8.54 -3.59
N LEU A 46 -9.69 -7.89 -2.60
CA LEU A 46 -10.31 -7.63 -1.31
C LEU A 46 -10.82 -6.19 -1.29
N ASP A 47 -12.14 -6.04 -1.27
CA ASP A 47 -12.78 -4.72 -1.30
C ASP A 47 -12.93 -4.19 0.13
N GLY A 48 -12.11 -3.21 0.48
CA GLY A 48 -12.17 -2.52 1.77
C GLY A 48 -12.86 -1.16 1.67
N GLY A 49 -13.51 -0.87 0.56
CA GLY A 49 -14.09 0.43 0.28
C GLY A 49 -13.14 1.29 -0.55
N ARG A 50 -13.51 2.54 -0.74
CA ARG A 50 -12.69 3.48 -1.51
C ARG A 50 -11.41 3.83 -0.78
N CYS A 51 -10.29 3.79 -1.49
CA CYS A 51 -8.98 4.21 -0.99
C CYS A 51 -8.67 5.64 -1.43
N GLY A 52 -7.77 6.31 -0.68
CA GLY A 52 -7.25 7.60 -1.11
C GLY A 52 -6.15 7.44 -2.16
N VAL A 53 -5.65 8.56 -2.64
CA VAL A 53 -4.57 8.61 -3.65
C VAL A 53 -3.22 9.00 -3.06
N GLU A 54 -3.17 9.41 -1.80
CA GLU A 54 -1.91 9.78 -1.16
C GLU A 54 -1.05 8.55 -0.90
N PRO A 55 0.27 8.64 -1.18
CA PRO A 55 1.16 7.51 -0.98
C PRO A 55 1.43 7.24 0.49
N THR A 56 1.92 6.04 0.76
CA THR A 56 2.38 5.65 2.09
C THR A 56 3.74 6.26 2.41
N SER A 57 4.08 6.35 3.69
CA SER A 57 5.44 6.66 4.12
C SER A 57 6.33 5.43 3.90
N VAL A 58 7.55 5.67 3.45
CA VAL A 58 8.53 4.59 3.21
C VAL A 58 9.79 4.88 4.00
N ILE A 59 10.20 3.93 4.82
CA ILE A 59 11.34 4.05 5.70
C ILE A 59 12.30 2.88 5.45
N ASP A 60 13.56 3.20 5.24
CA ASP A 60 14.61 2.19 5.05
C ASP A 60 15.17 1.78 6.42
N LEU A 61 14.98 0.53 6.78
CA LEU A 61 15.46 -0.05 8.03
C LEU A 61 16.67 -0.98 7.83
N THR A 62 17.28 -0.98 6.66
CA THR A 62 18.39 -1.89 6.35
C THR A 62 19.72 -1.46 6.98
N GLY A 63 19.87 -0.21 7.37
CA GLY A 63 21.06 0.30 8.04
C GLY A 63 20.93 0.29 9.55
N GLN A 64 21.87 0.96 10.23
CA GLN A 64 21.87 1.04 11.69
C GLN A 64 20.79 1.98 12.24
N LEU A 65 20.43 3.01 11.48
CA LEU A 65 19.41 3.97 11.86
C LEU A 65 18.33 4.02 10.78
N PRO A 66 17.06 4.27 11.17
CA PRO A 66 16.00 4.46 10.19
C PRO A 66 16.28 5.65 9.27
N VAL A 67 16.08 5.49 7.98
CA VAL A 67 16.25 6.54 6.97
C VAL A 67 14.93 6.76 6.25
N LEU A 68 14.49 8.02 6.20
CA LEU A 68 13.28 8.37 5.49
C LEU A 68 13.52 8.33 3.98
N VAL A 69 12.80 7.47 3.27
CA VAL A 69 12.81 7.41 1.81
C VAL A 69 11.72 8.32 1.25
N ARG A 70 10.52 8.27 1.84
CA ARG A 70 9.39 9.09 1.40
C ARG A 70 8.44 9.34 2.56
N ALA A 71 8.11 10.59 2.80
CA ALA A 71 7.04 10.95 3.73
C ALA A 71 5.68 10.80 3.03
N GLY A 72 4.73 10.20 3.71
CA GLY A 72 3.37 9.98 3.21
C GLY A 72 2.37 9.96 4.35
N LEU A 73 1.32 9.17 4.23
CA LEU A 73 0.24 9.12 5.23
C LEU A 73 0.65 8.57 6.58
N GLY A 74 1.58 7.61 6.60
CA GLY A 74 2.00 6.98 7.84
C GLY A 74 2.82 7.91 8.73
N SER A 75 2.61 7.84 10.04
CA SER A 75 3.35 8.63 11.02
C SER A 75 4.84 8.25 11.02
N LEU A 76 5.69 9.25 11.09
CA LEU A 76 7.14 9.07 11.19
C LEU A 76 7.63 9.05 12.65
N ALA A 77 6.76 9.39 13.59
CA ALA A 77 7.11 9.52 15.01
C ALA A 77 7.72 8.24 15.60
N PRO A 78 7.18 7.02 15.33
CA PRO A 78 7.76 5.79 15.87
C PRO A 78 9.21 5.56 15.51
N PHE A 79 9.69 6.21 14.43
CA PHE A 79 11.05 6.05 13.92
C PHE A 79 11.95 7.25 14.23
N GLY A 80 11.41 8.27 14.91
CA GLY A 80 12.17 9.47 15.25
C GLY A 80 12.47 10.36 14.05
N LEU A 81 11.67 10.28 12.99
CA LEU A 81 11.92 10.99 11.73
C LEU A 81 10.95 12.14 11.44
N ASP A 82 10.07 12.46 12.36
CA ASP A 82 9.09 13.55 12.18
C ASP A 82 9.65 14.94 12.53
#